data_b8f3b6488fd8d2c5153183f264be787e
#
_entry.id   b8f3b6488fd8d2c5153183f264be787e
#
_cell.length_a   1.000
_cell.length_b   1.000
_cell.length_c   1.000
_cell.angle_alpha   90.00
_cell.angle_beta   90.00
_cell.angle_gamma   90.00
#
_symmetry.space_group_name_H-M   'P 1'
#
loop_
_entity.id
_entity.type
_entity.pdbx_description
1 polymer ?
#
loop_
_entity_poly.entity_id
_entity_poly.type
_entity_poly.pdbx_seq_one_letter_code
_entity_poly.pdbx_strand_id
1 'polypeptide(L)'
;MATITADGYESFDVTDGTRLVRALEAHDVDILHRCGGYAKCTTCRVEIHDGEPTRMTVAERDKLDEKGLLGQVRLSCQIECQGEMSLKPLMTLEGSGLSDRGPEPQDHITPEPEWTTAPEHAR
;
A
#
# COMPACT_ATOMS: atom_id res chain seq x y z
N MET A 1 11.70 -12.75 7.20
CA MET A 1 11.34 -12.20 5.87
C MET A 1 9.84 -12.21 5.68
N ALA A 2 9.32 -11.26 4.93
CA ALA A 2 7.91 -11.20 4.58
C ALA A 2 7.69 -11.82 3.21
N THR A 3 6.56 -12.52 3.02
CA THR A 3 6.16 -13.08 1.73
C THR A 3 4.92 -12.33 1.25
N ILE A 4 5.00 -11.75 0.07
CA ILE A 4 3.93 -10.92 -0.51
C ILE A 4 3.36 -11.62 -1.73
N THR A 5 2.04 -11.78 -1.76
CA THR A 5 1.31 -12.33 -2.91
C THR A 5 0.34 -11.29 -3.41
N ALA A 6 0.58 -10.75 -4.60
CA ALA A 6 -0.31 -9.79 -5.25
C ALA A 6 -1.10 -10.52 -6.33
N ASP A 7 -2.42 -10.29 -6.40
CA ASP A 7 -3.29 -10.92 -7.39
C ASP A 7 -2.78 -10.65 -8.81
N GLY A 8 -2.63 -11.72 -9.59
CA GLY A 8 -2.15 -11.62 -10.96
C GLY A 8 -0.63 -11.61 -11.11
N TYR A 9 0.10 -11.70 -10.02
CA TYR A 9 1.56 -11.68 -10.01
C TYR A 9 2.13 -12.84 -9.23
N GLU A 10 3.41 -13.16 -9.44
CA GLU A 10 4.09 -14.20 -8.66
C GLU A 10 4.39 -13.70 -7.25
N SER A 11 4.35 -14.62 -6.27
CA SER A 11 4.74 -14.30 -4.89
C SER A 11 6.22 -13.98 -4.82
N PHE A 12 6.59 -13.11 -3.88
CA PHE A 12 7.99 -12.75 -3.66
C PHE A 12 8.26 -12.52 -2.18
N ASP A 13 9.53 -12.67 -1.80
CA ASP A 13 9.98 -12.45 -0.44
C ASP A 13 10.71 -11.11 -0.34
N VAL A 14 10.51 -10.41 0.77
CA VAL A 14 11.20 -9.15 1.06
C VAL A 14 11.63 -9.13 2.52
N THR A 15 12.60 -8.26 2.85
CA THR A 15 13.02 -8.04 4.21
C THR A 15 11.89 -7.43 5.03
N ASP A 16 11.70 -7.91 6.27
CA ASP A 16 10.71 -7.32 7.18
C ASP A 16 10.96 -5.83 7.33
N GLY A 17 9.89 -5.04 7.34
CA GLY A 17 9.98 -3.59 7.45
C GLY A 17 10.11 -2.87 6.11
N THR A 18 10.25 -3.59 5.01
CA THR A 18 10.28 -2.97 3.67
C THR A 18 8.94 -2.27 3.41
N ARG A 19 9.00 -1.05 2.89
CA ARG A 19 7.78 -0.30 2.54
C ARG A 19 7.05 -1.02 1.42
N LEU A 20 5.75 -1.32 1.63
CA LEU A 20 4.99 -2.18 0.71
C LEU A 20 4.97 -1.64 -0.73
N VAL A 21 4.72 -0.34 -0.93
CA VAL A 21 4.68 0.23 -2.28
C VAL A 21 6.02 0.04 -3.01
N ARG A 22 7.13 0.15 -2.30
CA ARG A 22 8.47 -0.08 -2.86
C ARG A 22 8.69 -1.55 -3.20
N ALA A 23 8.24 -2.45 -2.33
CA ALA A 23 8.34 -3.89 -2.56
C ALA A 23 7.55 -4.30 -3.81
N LEU A 24 6.32 -3.79 -3.94
CA LEU A 24 5.47 -4.08 -5.09
C LEU A 24 6.13 -3.60 -6.38
N GLU A 25 6.60 -2.37 -6.41
CA GLU A 25 7.23 -1.79 -7.60
C GLU A 25 8.53 -2.53 -7.97
N ALA A 26 9.34 -2.90 -6.98
CA ALA A 26 10.60 -3.61 -7.21
C ALA A 26 10.39 -5.01 -7.82
N HIS A 27 9.21 -5.59 -7.64
CA HIS A 27 8.86 -6.90 -8.18
C HIS A 27 7.86 -6.82 -9.34
N ASP A 28 7.87 -5.69 -10.05
CA ASP A 28 7.12 -5.45 -11.28
C ASP A 28 5.60 -5.47 -11.11
N VAL A 29 5.11 -5.25 -9.89
CA VAL A 29 3.67 -5.06 -9.67
C VAL A 29 3.33 -3.64 -10.12
N ASP A 30 2.42 -3.54 -11.06
CA ASP A 30 2.02 -2.27 -11.67
C ASP A 30 1.08 -1.51 -10.72
N ILE A 31 1.63 -0.65 -9.88
CA ILE A 31 0.86 0.12 -8.90
C ILE A 31 1.16 1.61 -9.04
N LEU A 32 0.11 2.43 -8.87
CA LEU A 32 0.25 3.88 -8.91
C LEU A 32 0.69 4.43 -7.54
N HIS A 33 1.43 5.54 -7.55
CA HIS A 33 1.82 6.29 -6.36
C HIS A 33 1.99 7.77 -6.72
N ARG A 34 0.89 8.38 -7.20
CA ARG A 34 0.90 9.73 -7.80
C ARG A 34 1.45 10.83 -6.90
N CYS A 35 1.28 10.71 -5.58
CA CYS A 35 1.82 11.69 -4.64
C CYS A 35 3.25 11.38 -4.18
N GLY A 36 3.88 10.31 -4.70
CA GLY A 36 5.22 9.90 -4.25
C GLY A 36 5.24 9.27 -2.87
N GLY A 37 4.10 8.76 -2.39
CA GLY A 37 4.04 8.04 -1.12
C GLY A 37 3.74 8.89 0.10
N TYR A 38 3.17 10.08 -0.08
CA TYR A 38 2.87 10.99 1.04
C TYR A 38 1.44 10.88 1.58
N ALA A 39 0.70 9.81 1.21
CA ALA A 39 -0.68 9.58 1.64
C ALA A 39 -1.64 10.71 1.24
N LYS A 40 -1.43 11.30 0.06
CA LYS A 40 -2.22 12.45 -0.41
C LYS A 40 -3.18 12.13 -1.55
N CYS A 41 -2.91 11.06 -2.33
CA CYS A 41 -3.67 10.80 -3.55
C CYS A 41 -4.48 9.50 -3.55
N THR A 42 -4.23 8.59 -2.62
CA THR A 42 -4.84 7.25 -2.51
C THR A 42 -4.65 6.33 -3.74
N THR A 43 -3.81 6.71 -4.71
CA THR A 43 -3.63 5.86 -5.92
C THR A 43 -2.84 4.58 -5.66
N CYS A 44 -2.11 4.49 -4.54
CA CYS A 44 -1.39 3.28 -4.14
C CYS A 44 -2.28 2.31 -3.36
N ARG A 45 -3.60 2.47 -3.41
CA ARG A 45 -4.54 1.65 -2.63
C ARG A 45 -4.49 0.18 -3.02
N VAL A 46 -4.59 -0.67 -2.02
CA VAL A 46 -4.66 -2.12 -2.19
C VAL A 46 -5.78 -2.69 -1.35
N GLU A 47 -6.34 -3.81 -1.79
CA GLU A 47 -7.27 -4.58 -1.00
C GLU A 47 -6.50 -5.72 -0.37
N ILE A 48 -6.48 -5.81 0.96
CA ILE A 48 -5.75 -6.86 1.67
C ILE A 48 -6.69 -8.04 1.89
N HIS A 49 -6.31 -9.20 1.37
CA HIS A 49 -7.09 -10.44 1.53
C HIS A 49 -6.66 -11.22 2.76
N ASP A 50 -5.36 -11.17 3.10
CA ASP A 50 -4.81 -11.91 4.22
C ASP A 50 -3.57 -11.18 4.76
N GLY A 51 -3.34 -11.25 6.08
CA GLY A 51 -2.17 -10.65 6.69
C GLY A 51 -2.23 -9.14 6.82
N GLU A 52 -3.41 -8.54 6.90
CA GLU A 52 -3.53 -7.09 7.04
C GLU A 52 -2.88 -6.60 8.34
N PRO A 53 -2.00 -5.58 8.28
CA PRO A 53 -1.41 -5.01 9.49
C PRO A 53 -2.47 -4.45 10.42
N THR A 54 -2.31 -4.69 11.73
CA THR A 54 -3.25 -4.21 12.75
C THR A 54 -3.05 -2.75 13.07
N ARG A 55 -1.92 -2.17 12.69
CA ARG A 55 -1.64 -0.74 12.88
C ARG A 55 -1.67 -0.01 11.55
N MET A 56 -1.94 1.29 11.62
CA MET A 56 -1.95 2.13 10.46
C MET A 56 -1.39 3.51 10.84
N THR A 57 -0.81 4.23 9.88
CA THR A 57 -0.37 5.59 10.17
C THR A 57 -1.56 6.53 10.28
N VAL A 58 -1.42 7.59 11.07
CA VAL A 58 -2.45 8.62 11.17
C VAL A 58 -2.70 9.26 9.81
N ALA A 59 -1.64 9.47 9.01
CA ALA A 59 -1.78 10.02 7.66
C ALA A 59 -2.66 9.14 6.77
N GLU A 60 -2.47 7.82 6.82
CA GLU A 60 -3.31 6.87 6.10
C GLU A 60 -4.76 6.93 6.57
N ARG A 61 -4.97 6.88 7.88
CA ARG A 61 -6.30 6.93 8.47
C ARG A 61 -7.05 8.19 8.03
N ASP A 62 -6.41 9.34 8.15
CA ASP A 62 -7.05 10.61 7.83
C ASP A 62 -7.43 10.70 6.35
N LYS A 63 -6.53 10.24 5.47
CA LYS A 63 -6.80 10.26 4.02
C LYS A 63 -7.90 9.28 3.63
N LEU A 64 -7.88 8.07 4.17
CA LEU A 64 -8.94 7.09 3.88
C LEU A 64 -10.29 7.55 4.42
N ASP A 65 -10.33 8.15 5.59
CA ASP A 65 -11.55 8.70 6.16
C ASP A 65 -12.11 9.84 5.28
N GLU A 66 -11.24 10.74 4.85
CA GLU A 66 -11.59 11.83 3.94
C GLU A 66 -12.24 11.33 2.65
N LYS A 67 -11.76 10.21 2.12
CA LYS A 67 -12.24 9.63 0.86
C LYS A 67 -13.38 8.62 1.04
N GLY A 68 -13.80 8.34 2.25
CA GLY A 68 -14.82 7.33 2.52
C GLY A 68 -14.36 5.91 2.30
N LEU A 69 -13.04 5.66 2.39
CA LEU A 69 -12.43 4.36 2.11
C LEU A 69 -11.93 3.64 3.36
N LEU A 70 -12.01 4.28 4.53
CA LEU A 70 -11.52 3.70 5.77
C LEU A 70 -12.25 2.38 6.07
N GLY A 71 -11.47 1.32 6.35
CA GLY A 71 -12.02 -0.03 6.57
C GLY A 71 -12.26 -0.82 5.29
N GLN A 72 -12.04 -0.22 4.12
CA GLN A 72 -12.28 -0.88 2.83
C GLN A 72 -10.99 -1.19 2.07
N VAL A 73 -10.03 -0.27 2.08
CA VAL A 73 -8.74 -0.44 1.42
C VAL A 73 -7.62 0.04 2.33
N ARG A 74 -6.39 -0.26 1.93
CA ARG A 74 -5.20 0.24 2.60
C ARG A 74 -4.31 0.96 1.59
N LEU A 75 -3.48 1.88 2.07
CA LEU A 75 -2.51 2.59 1.24
C LEU A 75 -1.16 1.89 1.35
N SER A 76 -0.69 1.29 0.25
CA SER A 76 0.57 0.55 0.25
C SER A 76 1.78 1.42 0.60
N CYS A 77 1.70 2.73 0.38
CA CYS A 77 2.77 3.65 0.75
C CYS A 77 2.91 3.83 2.27
N GLN A 78 1.94 3.38 3.05
CA GLN A 78 1.90 3.54 4.51
C GLN A 78 2.01 2.22 5.25
N ILE A 79 2.41 1.14 4.58
CA ILE A 79 2.51 -0.20 5.16
C ILE A 79 3.96 -0.68 5.11
N GLU A 80 4.41 -1.32 6.20
CA GLU A 80 5.67 -2.07 6.25
C GLU A 80 5.36 -3.56 6.12
N CYS A 81 6.12 -4.26 5.27
CA CYS A 81 5.91 -5.68 5.02
C CYS A 81 6.26 -6.51 6.25
N GLN A 82 5.38 -7.43 6.65
CA GLN A 82 5.59 -8.36 7.76
C GLN A 82 4.84 -9.66 7.49
N GLY A 83 5.45 -10.79 7.80
CA GLY A 83 4.81 -12.11 7.69
C GLY A 83 4.34 -12.41 6.28
N GLU A 84 3.21 -13.07 6.17
CA GLU A 84 2.60 -13.39 4.88
C GLU A 84 1.45 -12.44 4.60
N MET A 85 1.48 -11.78 3.45
CA MET A 85 0.43 -10.83 3.03
C MET A 85 -0.06 -11.18 1.64
N SER A 86 -1.39 -11.24 1.48
CA SER A 86 -2.04 -11.44 0.19
C SER A 86 -2.90 -10.22 -0.11
N LEU A 87 -2.74 -9.63 -1.29
CA LEU A 87 -3.40 -8.37 -1.61
C LEU A 87 -3.69 -8.24 -3.10
N LYS A 88 -4.51 -7.24 -3.43
CA LYS A 88 -4.82 -6.88 -4.82
C LYS A 88 -4.59 -5.40 -5.03
N PRO A 89 -3.68 -5.00 -5.96
CA PRO A 89 -3.56 -3.60 -6.35
C PRO A 89 -4.83 -3.16 -7.05
N LEU A 90 -5.39 -2.02 -6.65
CA LEU A 90 -6.67 -1.56 -7.19
C LEU A 90 -6.53 -0.51 -8.28
N MET A 91 -5.40 0.24 -8.30
CA MET A 91 -5.14 1.25 -9.31
C MET A 91 -3.77 1.00 -9.92
N THR A 92 -3.75 0.67 -11.20
CA THR A 92 -2.53 0.36 -11.94
C THR A 92 -2.27 1.39 -13.02
N LEU A 93 -1.01 1.50 -13.46
CA LEU A 93 -0.64 2.39 -14.54
C LEU A 93 -1.38 2.02 -15.83
N GLU A 94 -1.39 0.73 -16.17
CA GLU A 94 -2.06 0.23 -17.36
C GLU A 94 -3.56 0.52 -17.33
N GLY A 95 -4.21 0.27 -16.20
CA GLY A 95 -5.65 0.46 -16.06
C GLY A 95 -6.08 1.92 -15.95
N SER A 96 -5.16 2.83 -15.64
CA SER A 96 -5.48 4.23 -15.42
C SER A 96 -5.42 5.09 -16.69
N GLY A 97 -4.70 4.64 -17.71
CA GLY A 97 -4.43 5.45 -18.90
C GLY A 97 -3.41 6.56 -18.71
N LEU A 98 -2.74 6.60 -17.56
CA LEU A 98 -1.69 7.57 -17.25
C LEU A 98 -0.37 7.15 -17.88
N SER A 99 0.57 8.10 -18.05
CA SER A 99 1.86 7.84 -18.69
C SER A 99 2.96 7.46 -17.70
N ASP A 100 2.81 7.74 -16.40
CA ASP A 100 3.75 7.31 -15.39
C ASP A 100 3.06 7.13 -14.03
N ARG A 101 3.73 6.40 -13.12
CA ARG A 101 3.17 6.06 -11.80
C ARG A 101 3.19 7.21 -10.82
N GLY A 102 4.00 8.21 -11.05
CA GLY A 102 4.24 9.32 -10.15
C GLY A 102 5.68 9.31 -9.62
N PRO A 103 6.06 10.29 -8.76
CA PRO A 103 7.41 10.35 -8.20
C PRO A 103 7.75 9.10 -7.41
N GLU A 104 9.02 8.70 -7.43
CA GLU A 104 9.50 7.52 -6.73
C GLU A 104 9.36 7.72 -5.20
N PRO A 105 8.66 6.82 -4.48
CA PRO A 105 8.54 6.91 -3.03
C PRO A 105 9.89 6.64 -2.36
N GLN A 106 10.12 7.26 -1.21
CA GLN A 106 11.32 7.00 -0.42
C GLN A 106 11.26 5.60 0.20
N ASP A 107 12.41 5.07 0.63
CA ASP A 107 12.48 3.74 1.23
C ASP A 107 11.71 3.65 2.56
N HIS A 108 11.71 4.72 3.34
CA HIS A 108 10.95 4.79 4.58
C HIS A 108 9.58 5.45 4.35
N ILE A 109 8.64 5.20 5.25
CA ILE A 109 7.30 5.77 5.15
C ILE A 109 7.35 7.29 5.30
N THR A 110 6.66 7.99 4.40
CA THR A 110 6.52 9.45 4.41
C THR A 110 5.04 9.83 4.38
N PRO A 111 4.63 10.90 5.07
CA PRO A 111 5.42 11.67 6.05
C PRO A 111 5.85 10.80 7.22
N GLU A 112 6.65 11.32 8.16
CA GLU A 112 7.11 10.54 9.29
C GLU A 112 5.92 9.86 10.00
N PRO A 113 5.95 8.52 10.17
CA PRO A 113 4.75 7.82 10.61
C PRO A 113 4.40 8.05 12.07
N GLU A 114 3.14 8.33 12.32
CA GLU A 114 2.53 8.23 13.65
C GLU A 114 1.56 7.05 13.58
N TRP A 115 1.69 6.11 14.51
CA TRP A 115 0.95 4.86 14.43
C TRP A 115 -0.31 4.87 15.28
N THR A 116 -1.38 4.29 14.74
CA THR A 116 -2.64 4.07 15.42
C THR A 116 -3.18 2.69 15.03
N THR A 117 -4.28 2.28 15.64
CA THR A 117 -4.89 0.98 15.33
C THR A 117 -5.73 1.08 14.06
N ALA A 118 -5.53 0.13 13.14
CA ALA A 118 -6.37 0.04 11.94
C ALA A 118 -7.76 -0.48 12.32
N PRO A 119 -8.83 0.05 11.68
CA PRO A 119 -10.17 -0.47 11.90
C PRO A 119 -10.32 -1.87 11.26
N GLU A 120 -11.31 -2.64 11.72
CA GLU A 120 -11.65 -3.88 11.04
C GLU A 120 -12.22 -3.60 9.65
N HIS A 121 -12.02 -4.54 8.72
CA HIS A 121 -12.56 -4.41 7.38
C HIS A 121 -14.09 -4.38 7.41
N ALA A 122 -14.66 -3.41 6.69
CA ALA A 122 -16.09 -3.35 6.45
C ALA A 122 -16.41 -4.28 5.26
N ARG A 123 -16.78 -5.50 5.56
CA ARG A 123 -17.11 -6.49 4.53
C ARG A 123 -18.60 -6.81 4.50
#